data_4af6b170953275d8a9eeb6ba94648d68
#
_entry.id   4af6b170953275d8a9eeb6ba94648d68
#
_cell.length_a   1.000
_cell.length_b   1.000
_cell.length_c   1.000
_cell.angle_alpha   90.00
_cell.angle_beta   90.00
_cell.angle_gamma   90.00
#
_symmetry.space_group_name_H-M   'P 1'
#
loop_
_entity.id
_entity.type
_entity.pdbx_description
1 polymer ?
#
loop_
_entity_poly.entity_id
_entity_poly.type
_entity_poly.pdbx_seq_one_letter_code
_entity_poly.pdbx_strand_id
1 'polypeptide(L)'
;MCAPSIELSDKIGCNANEYDDYFEWENLKMALDTTLFFSQSPSTLGPGSRGPLLIIAGPCILESDAINMRIGETMRDACAKHGLSFVFKASFDKANRSSVKSARGPGLERGCDMLAKLKSALGVPVTTDIHEPQQAARAAQAVDILQIPAFLARQTDLLAAAAATGRAVNVKKGQFMAPAEMAGAIGKLRESGAKQIMLTERGTFFGYHRLVNDFAGVGDMMQMGVPVCFDATHSTQKPGEGETSGGNPHHAPLLARAAVAAGVDAIFLECHPDPAASLSDRSTIQLLDRMPALLGQLAEIRRVVVQK
;
A
#
# COMPACT_ATOMS: atom_id res chain seq x y z
N MET A 1 -1.73 50.76 38.12
CA MET A 1 -3.08 50.57 37.64
C MET A 1 -3.17 49.15 37.12
N CYS A 2 -3.74 48.25 37.94
CA CYS A 2 -3.92 46.85 37.62
C CYS A 2 -5.19 46.69 36.81
N ALA A 3 -5.13 45.91 35.72
CA ALA A 3 -6.30 45.41 35.03
C ALA A 3 -6.72 44.03 35.60
N PRO A 4 -8.00 43.73 35.73
CA PRO A 4 -8.50 42.57 36.48
C PRO A 4 -8.39 41.26 35.70
N SER A 5 -8.05 40.20 36.44
CA SER A 5 -8.16 38.79 36.10
C SER A 5 -9.64 38.41 35.95
N ILE A 6 -9.97 37.76 34.83
CA ILE A 6 -11.28 37.10 34.64
C ILE A 6 -11.11 35.60 34.94
N GLU A 7 -11.64 35.17 36.07
CA GLU A 7 -11.92 33.76 36.35
C GLU A 7 -13.09 33.30 35.45
N LEU A 8 -12.85 32.25 34.68
CA LEU A 8 -13.88 31.45 34.01
C LEU A 8 -13.82 30.03 34.57
N SER A 9 -14.43 29.84 35.72
CA SER A 9 -14.84 28.52 36.19
C SER A 9 -16.34 28.37 35.99
N ASP A 10 -16.74 27.14 35.69
CA ASP A 10 -18.08 26.57 35.73
C ASP A 10 -19.01 26.79 34.51
N LYS A 11 -19.12 25.69 33.82
CA LYS A 11 -20.27 25.07 33.15
C LYS A 11 -19.98 24.61 31.71
N ILE A 12 -19.40 23.45 31.55
CA ILE A 12 -19.81 22.51 30.52
C ILE A 12 -19.61 21.10 31.10
N GLY A 13 -20.68 20.45 31.51
CA GLY A 13 -20.69 19.02 31.80
C GLY A 13 -20.60 18.26 30.47
N CYS A 14 -19.42 17.86 30.11
CA CYS A 14 -19.21 16.92 28.99
C CYS A 14 -19.21 15.51 29.57
N ASN A 15 -20.15 14.71 29.10
CA ASN A 15 -20.23 13.29 29.38
C ASN A 15 -19.09 12.57 28.64
N ALA A 16 -18.24 11.83 29.34
CA ALA A 16 -17.08 11.14 28.77
C ALA A 16 -17.43 10.15 27.63
N ASN A 17 -18.67 9.71 27.52
CA ASN A 17 -19.16 8.80 26.51
C ASN A 17 -19.39 9.45 25.13
N GLU A 18 -19.56 10.79 25.05
CA GLU A 18 -19.72 11.45 23.73
C GLU A 18 -18.40 11.66 22.99
N TYR A 19 -17.26 11.64 23.69
CA TYR A 19 -15.94 11.77 23.06
C TYR A 19 -15.46 10.47 22.43
N ASP A 20 -15.82 9.31 22.98
CA ASP A 20 -15.42 8.02 22.43
C ASP A 20 -16.12 7.72 21.10
N ASP A 21 -17.43 8.05 20.98
CA ASP A 21 -18.18 7.87 19.74
C ASP A 21 -17.71 8.80 18.60
N TYR A 22 -17.28 10.03 18.92
CA TYR A 22 -16.77 10.98 17.93
C TYR A 22 -15.40 10.56 17.39
N PHE A 23 -14.57 9.96 18.25
CA PHE A 23 -13.25 9.46 17.87
C PHE A 23 -13.35 8.22 16.96
N GLU A 24 -14.30 7.32 17.19
CA GLU A 24 -14.54 6.16 16.33
C GLU A 24 -15.07 6.57 14.93
N TRP A 25 -15.98 7.54 14.84
CA TRP A 25 -16.54 8.00 13.56
C TRP A 25 -15.53 8.76 12.68
N GLU A 26 -14.70 9.58 13.24
CA GLU A 26 -13.64 10.29 12.50
C GLU A 26 -12.54 9.32 12.04
N ASN A 27 -12.19 8.33 12.85
CA ASN A 27 -11.25 7.28 12.44
C ASN A 27 -11.82 6.38 11.33
N LEU A 28 -13.13 6.09 11.36
CA LEU A 28 -13.79 5.32 10.30
C LEU A 28 -13.86 6.12 8.99
N LYS A 29 -14.13 7.42 9.04
CA LYS A 29 -14.10 8.30 7.86
C LYS A 29 -12.69 8.45 7.30
N MET A 30 -11.66 8.57 8.15
CA MET A 30 -10.27 8.62 7.71
C MET A 30 -9.81 7.30 7.05
N ALA A 31 -10.33 6.14 7.51
CA ALA A 31 -10.05 4.85 6.89
C ALA A 31 -10.70 4.68 5.50
N LEU A 32 -11.79 5.42 5.22
CA LEU A 32 -12.54 5.34 3.96
C LEU A 32 -12.11 6.40 2.93
N ASP A 33 -11.41 7.45 3.34
CA ASP A 33 -11.02 8.55 2.45
C ASP A 33 -9.54 8.46 2.03
N THR A 34 -9.29 7.68 0.99
CA THR A 34 -7.96 7.63 0.35
C THR A 34 -7.53 8.98 -0.22
N THR A 35 -8.45 9.91 -0.43
CA THR A 35 -8.13 11.27 -0.91
C THR A 35 -7.39 12.07 0.14
N LEU A 36 -7.67 11.88 1.42
CA LEU A 36 -6.95 12.54 2.53
C LEU A 36 -5.50 12.08 2.60
N PHE A 37 -5.21 10.80 2.36
CA PHE A 37 -3.85 10.28 2.38
C PHE A 37 -3.00 10.86 1.24
N PHE A 38 -3.56 10.99 0.03
CA PHE A 38 -2.88 11.52 -1.15
C PHE A 38 -3.01 13.05 -1.29
N SER A 39 -3.92 13.69 -0.58
CA SER A 39 -4.16 15.14 -0.69
C SER A 39 -3.20 15.99 0.13
N GLN A 40 -2.42 15.38 1.02
CA GLN A 40 -1.39 16.12 1.75
C GLN A 40 -0.26 16.47 0.79
N SER A 41 -0.27 17.72 0.37
CA SER A 41 0.70 18.30 -0.54
C SER A 41 2.12 18.13 0.00
N PRO A 42 3.07 17.68 -0.81
CA PRO A 42 4.46 17.45 -0.40
C PRO A 42 5.22 18.73 -0.02
N SER A 43 4.63 19.89 -0.16
CA SER A 43 5.25 21.19 0.14
C SER A 43 5.63 21.40 1.62
N THR A 44 5.32 20.43 2.48
CA THR A 44 5.70 20.43 3.90
C THR A 44 6.44 19.14 4.28
N LEU A 45 7.34 18.67 3.44
CA LEU A 45 8.24 17.54 3.74
C LEU A 45 9.24 17.93 4.83
N GLY A 46 8.74 18.05 6.06
CA GLY A 46 9.54 18.02 7.27
C GLY A 46 9.17 16.80 8.08
N PRO A 47 10.11 16.25 8.88
CA PRO A 47 9.76 15.25 9.87
C PRO A 47 8.64 15.80 10.76
N GLY A 48 7.49 15.10 10.82
CA GLY A 48 6.35 15.50 11.66
C GLY A 48 5.06 15.92 10.95
N SER A 49 5.08 16.14 9.62
CA SER A 49 3.87 16.52 8.85
C SER A 49 3.18 15.35 8.14
N ARG A 50 3.68 14.13 8.31
CA ARG A 50 3.15 12.93 7.63
C ARG A 50 2.03 12.30 8.43
N GLY A 51 0.93 12.00 7.77
CA GLY A 51 -0.21 11.30 8.31
C GLY A 51 0.11 9.88 8.83
N PRO A 52 -0.92 9.12 9.25
CA PRO A 52 -0.77 7.72 9.64
C PRO A 52 -0.06 6.90 8.56
N LEU A 53 0.74 5.90 8.97
CA LEU A 53 1.35 4.97 8.02
C LEU A 53 0.25 4.19 7.29
N LEU A 54 0.30 4.17 5.95
CA LEU A 54 -0.62 3.38 5.15
C LEU A 54 -0.12 1.94 5.02
N ILE A 55 -0.99 0.98 5.26
CA ILE A 55 -0.75 -0.44 5.02
C ILE A 55 -1.55 -0.88 3.80
N ILE A 56 -0.87 -1.32 2.76
CA ILE A 56 -1.48 -1.95 1.59
C ILE A 56 -1.23 -3.44 1.71
N ALA A 57 -2.26 -4.22 2.05
CA ALA A 57 -2.05 -5.64 2.27
C ALA A 57 -3.23 -6.51 1.85
N GLY A 58 -2.94 -7.79 1.59
CA GLY A 58 -3.93 -8.79 1.22
C GLY A 58 -3.26 -10.06 0.68
N PRO A 59 -4.01 -10.97 0.04
CA PRO A 59 -3.43 -12.10 -0.67
C PRO A 59 -2.70 -11.61 -1.93
N CYS A 60 -1.76 -12.40 -2.41
CA CYS A 60 -1.08 -12.07 -3.67
C CYS A 60 -2.09 -11.95 -4.83
N ILE A 61 -3.04 -12.88 -4.89
CA ILE A 61 -4.09 -13.02 -5.90
C ILE A 61 -5.43 -13.27 -5.21
N LEU A 62 -6.54 -12.88 -5.84
CA LEU A 62 -7.87 -13.24 -5.35
C LEU A 62 -8.06 -14.75 -5.28
N GLU A 63 -8.48 -15.23 -4.13
CA GLU A 63 -8.78 -16.63 -3.83
C GLU A 63 -10.28 -16.79 -3.49
N SER A 64 -10.64 -17.72 -2.61
CA SER A 64 -12.03 -17.85 -2.17
C SER A 64 -12.49 -16.64 -1.34
N ASP A 65 -13.80 -16.36 -1.35
CA ASP A 65 -14.36 -15.27 -0.55
C ASP A 65 -13.99 -15.40 0.94
N ALA A 66 -14.00 -16.61 1.47
CA ALA A 66 -13.66 -16.89 2.87
C ALA A 66 -12.20 -16.51 3.20
N ILE A 67 -11.25 -16.86 2.32
CA ILE A 67 -9.82 -16.52 2.51
C ILE A 67 -9.64 -15.01 2.39
N ASN A 68 -10.20 -14.38 1.35
CA ASN A 68 -10.08 -12.96 1.12
C ASN A 68 -10.66 -12.14 2.30
N MET A 69 -11.85 -12.53 2.78
CA MET A 69 -12.49 -11.90 3.95
C MET A 69 -11.66 -12.07 5.21
N ARG A 70 -11.22 -13.29 5.54
CA ARG A 70 -10.38 -13.53 6.72
C ARG A 70 -9.12 -12.67 6.72
N ILE A 71 -8.44 -12.55 5.58
CA ILE A 71 -7.26 -11.70 5.45
C ILE A 71 -7.64 -10.22 5.63
N GLY A 72 -8.69 -9.77 4.94
CA GLY A 72 -9.15 -8.40 5.00
C GLY A 72 -9.55 -7.96 6.41
N GLU A 73 -10.35 -8.75 7.11
CA GLU A 73 -10.81 -8.49 8.48
C GLU A 73 -9.63 -8.45 9.46
N THR A 74 -8.74 -9.46 9.41
CA THR A 74 -7.56 -9.51 10.29
C THR A 74 -6.68 -8.27 10.12
N MET A 75 -6.42 -7.87 8.86
CA MET A 75 -5.57 -6.72 8.57
C MET A 75 -6.24 -5.40 8.92
N ARG A 76 -7.53 -5.22 8.60
CA ARG A 76 -8.32 -4.05 8.98
C ARG A 76 -8.31 -3.83 10.49
N ASP A 77 -8.66 -4.87 11.24
CA ASP A 77 -8.81 -4.78 12.71
C ASP A 77 -7.44 -4.53 13.38
N ALA A 78 -6.38 -5.16 12.86
CA ALA A 78 -5.02 -4.91 13.36
C ALA A 78 -4.54 -3.48 13.02
N CYS A 79 -4.83 -2.96 11.83
CA CYS A 79 -4.52 -1.58 11.48
C CYS A 79 -5.29 -0.58 12.35
N ALA A 80 -6.59 -0.77 12.53
CA ALA A 80 -7.43 0.07 13.37
C ALA A 80 -6.92 0.10 14.82
N LYS A 81 -6.58 -1.06 15.39
CA LYS A 81 -6.01 -1.16 16.74
C LYS A 81 -4.75 -0.31 16.95
N HIS A 82 -3.94 -0.13 15.92
CA HIS A 82 -2.66 0.58 16.00
C HIS A 82 -2.69 1.98 15.36
N GLY A 83 -3.88 2.49 14.96
CA GLY A 83 -4.02 3.80 14.33
C GLY A 83 -3.35 3.90 12.96
N LEU A 84 -3.31 2.80 12.20
CA LEU A 84 -2.76 2.71 10.86
C LEU A 84 -3.89 2.77 9.83
N SER A 85 -3.63 3.41 8.68
CA SER A 85 -4.56 3.36 7.53
C SER A 85 -4.42 2.03 6.81
N PHE A 86 -5.51 1.52 6.21
CA PHE A 86 -5.51 0.23 5.53
C PHE A 86 -6.17 0.29 4.14
N VAL A 87 -5.52 -0.34 3.17
CA VAL A 87 -6.06 -0.63 1.83
C VAL A 87 -5.92 -2.13 1.57
N PHE A 88 -7.04 -2.79 1.28
CA PHE A 88 -7.01 -4.20 0.88
C PHE A 88 -6.48 -4.34 -0.55
N LYS A 89 -5.52 -5.25 -0.75
CA LYS A 89 -4.91 -5.51 -2.08
C LYS A 89 -5.06 -6.95 -2.49
N ALA A 90 -5.55 -7.16 -3.70
CA ALA A 90 -5.43 -8.45 -4.39
C ALA A 90 -5.40 -8.27 -5.91
N SER A 91 -4.64 -9.12 -6.61
CA SER A 91 -4.63 -9.13 -8.08
C SER A 91 -5.77 -9.97 -8.63
N PHE A 92 -6.43 -9.50 -9.68
CA PHE A 92 -7.39 -10.30 -10.43
C PHE A 92 -6.72 -11.22 -11.45
N ASP A 93 -5.49 -10.90 -11.84
CA ASP A 93 -4.66 -11.68 -12.77
C ASP A 93 -3.17 -11.53 -12.43
N LYS A 94 -2.40 -12.53 -12.73
CA LYS A 94 -0.94 -12.56 -12.70
C LYS A 94 -0.41 -12.76 -14.12
N ALA A 95 -0.33 -11.66 -14.88
CA ALA A 95 0.01 -11.68 -16.30
C ALA A 95 1.49 -12.07 -16.60
N ASN A 96 2.39 -11.90 -15.61
CA ASN A 96 3.84 -12.11 -15.77
C ASN A 96 4.37 -13.40 -15.13
N ARG A 97 3.58 -14.49 -15.16
CA ARG A 97 4.03 -15.79 -14.66
C ARG A 97 5.20 -16.35 -15.44
N SER A 98 6.12 -17.03 -14.75
CA SER A 98 7.23 -17.76 -15.37
C SER A 98 6.76 -19.02 -16.13
N SER A 99 5.58 -19.54 -15.85
CA SER A 99 4.99 -20.68 -16.58
C SER A 99 3.54 -20.41 -16.94
N VAL A 100 3.16 -20.74 -18.17
CA VAL A 100 1.76 -20.67 -18.65
C VAL A 100 0.80 -21.59 -17.88
N LYS A 101 1.34 -22.60 -17.17
CA LYS A 101 0.55 -23.53 -16.35
C LYS A 101 0.24 -22.97 -14.95
N SER A 102 0.87 -21.87 -14.56
CA SER A 102 0.65 -21.26 -13.25
C SER A 102 -0.74 -20.63 -13.14
N ALA A 103 -1.32 -20.69 -11.95
CA ALA A 103 -2.59 -20.02 -11.67
C ALA A 103 -2.50 -18.52 -11.94
N ARG A 104 -3.45 -17.99 -12.72
CA ARG A 104 -3.49 -16.56 -13.09
C ARG A 104 -4.51 -15.75 -12.29
N GLY A 105 -5.53 -16.38 -11.75
CA GLY A 105 -6.61 -15.73 -11.00
C GLY A 105 -7.96 -15.77 -11.73
N PRO A 106 -8.97 -15.06 -11.17
CA PRO A 106 -10.35 -15.10 -11.70
C PRO A 106 -10.54 -14.33 -13.01
N GLY A 107 -9.56 -13.52 -13.44
CA GLY A 107 -9.68 -12.63 -14.59
C GLY A 107 -10.35 -11.28 -14.23
N LEU A 108 -10.34 -10.34 -15.21
CA LEU A 108 -10.75 -8.95 -15.01
C LEU A 108 -12.19 -8.80 -14.47
N GLU A 109 -13.17 -9.33 -15.18
CA GLU A 109 -14.59 -9.09 -14.86
C GLU A 109 -14.95 -9.66 -13.48
N ARG A 110 -14.72 -10.96 -13.30
CA ARG A 110 -15.02 -11.63 -12.04
C ARG A 110 -14.19 -11.07 -10.88
N GLY A 111 -12.92 -10.76 -11.12
CA GLY A 111 -12.04 -10.20 -10.11
C GLY A 111 -12.45 -8.80 -9.65
N CYS A 112 -12.90 -7.95 -10.57
CA CYS A 112 -13.46 -6.65 -10.23
C CYS A 112 -14.75 -6.77 -9.41
N ASP A 113 -15.64 -7.71 -9.75
CA ASP A 113 -16.85 -7.94 -8.97
C ASP A 113 -16.53 -8.45 -7.55
N MET A 114 -15.55 -9.33 -7.42
CA MET A 114 -15.07 -9.80 -6.10
C MET A 114 -14.47 -8.65 -5.28
N LEU A 115 -13.66 -7.78 -5.88
CA LEU A 115 -13.07 -6.62 -5.21
C LEU A 115 -14.14 -5.61 -4.76
N ALA A 116 -15.14 -5.35 -5.58
CA ALA A 116 -16.26 -4.47 -5.21
C ALA A 116 -17.06 -5.03 -4.02
N LYS A 117 -17.30 -6.35 -3.98
CA LYS A 117 -17.95 -7.02 -2.84
C LYS A 117 -17.08 -6.92 -1.59
N LEU A 118 -15.78 -7.19 -1.69
CA LEU A 118 -14.83 -7.08 -0.58
C LEU A 118 -14.75 -5.65 -0.03
N LYS A 119 -14.69 -4.65 -0.91
CA LYS A 119 -14.72 -3.23 -0.54
C LYS A 119 -15.95 -2.91 0.31
N SER A 120 -17.12 -3.32 -0.15
CA SER A 120 -18.39 -3.09 0.55
C SER A 120 -18.45 -3.82 1.89
N ALA A 121 -18.02 -5.10 1.93
CA ALA A 121 -18.11 -5.93 3.13
C ALA A 121 -17.08 -5.53 4.21
N LEU A 122 -15.86 -5.16 3.81
CA LEU A 122 -14.80 -4.75 4.73
C LEU A 122 -14.92 -3.29 5.15
N GLY A 123 -15.61 -2.45 4.37
CA GLY A 123 -15.68 -1.00 4.60
C GLY A 123 -14.35 -0.29 4.46
N VAL A 124 -13.43 -0.80 3.61
CA VAL A 124 -12.09 -0.24 3.40
C VAL A 124 -11.83 -0.01 1.91
N PRO A 125 -10.94 0.92 1.53
CA PRO A 125 -10.47 1.07 0.17
C PRO A 125 -9.79 -0.21 -0.33
N VAL A 126 -9.85 -0.43 -1.65
CA VAL A 126 -9.24 -1.60 -2.29
C VAL A 126 -8.35 -1.21 -3.46
N THR A 127 -7.36 -2.03 -3.76
CA THR A 127 -6.44 -1.86 -4.90
C THR A 127 -6.20 -3.17 -5.64
N THR A 128 -5.96 -3.06 -6.94
CA THR A 128 -5.52 -4.15 -7.81
C THR A 128 -4.53 -3.65 -8.84
N ASP A 129 -3.74 -4.55 -9.40
CA ASP A 129 -2.85 -4.26 -10.52
C ASP A 129 -3.56 -4.42 -11.86
N ILE A 130 -3.21 -3.56 -12.82
CA ILE A 130 -3.62 -3.64 -14.22
C ILE A 130 -2.39 -3.86 -15.11
N HIS A 131 -2.57 -4.58 -16.23
CA HIS A 131 -1.46 -5.01 -17.09
C HIS A 131 -1.58 -4.47 -18.51
N GLU A 132 -2.78 -4.07 -18.92
CA GLU A 132 -3.13 -3.56 -20.24
C GLU A 132 -3.99 -2.28 -20.12
N PRO A 133 -3.84 -1.30 -21.02
CA PRO A 133 -4.61 -0.06 -20.98
C PRO A 133 -6.14 -0.28 -20.93
N GLN A 134 -6.65 -1.30 -21.63
CA GLN A 134 -8.08 -1.59 -21.72
C GLN A 134 -8.69 -2.04 -20.38
N GLN A 135 -7.86 -2.52 -19.45
CA GLN A 135 -8.32 -2.96 -18.12
C GLN A 135 -8.61 -1.78 -17.18
N ALA A 136 -8.02 -0.61 -17.44
CA ALA A 136 -8.03 0.52 -16.52
C ALA A 136 -9.46 0.99 -16.18
N ALA A 137 -10.29 1.22 -17.19
CA ALA A 137 -11.65 1.72 -17.00
C ALA A 137 -12.54 0.75 -16.20
N ARG A 138 -12.44 -0.56 -16.48
CA ARG A 138 -13.23 -1.58 -15.75
C ARG A 138 -12.73 -1.74 -14.31
N ALA A 139 -11.43 -1.81 -14.10
CA ALA A 139 -10.85 -1.91 -12.78
C ALA A 139 -11.19 -0.68 -11.90
N ALA A 140 -11.14 0.51 -12.47
CA ALA A 140 -11.45 1.77 -11.76
C ALA A 140 -12.90 1.86 -11.23
N GLN A 141 -13.83 1.09 -11.76
CA GLN A 141 -15.20 1.00 -11.22
C GLN A 141 -15.24 0.25 -9.89
N ALA A 142 -14.31 -0.69 -9.69
CA ALA A 142 -14.29 -1.58 -8.54
C ALA A 142 -13.30 -1.13 -7.44
N VAL A 143 -12.20 -0.43 -7.82
CA VAL A 143 -11.12 -0.12 -6.89
C VAL A 143 -10.89 1.39 -6.72
N ASP A 144 -10.17 1.74 -5.65
CA ASP A 144 -9.82 3.12 -5.32
C ASP A 144 -8.43 3.50 -5.83
N ILE A 145 -7.54 2.52 -5.94
CA ILE A 145 -6.17 2.70 -6.40
C ILE A 145 -5.90 1.69 -7.51
N LEU A 146 -5.35 2.16 -8.64
CA LEU A 146 -4.80 1.31 -9.68
C LEU A 146 -3.31 1.13 -9.49
N GLN A 147 -2.83 -0.11 -9.45
CA GLN A 147 -1.42 -0.40 -9.35
C GLN A 147 -0.83 -0.76 -10.71
N ILE A 148 0.33 -0.14 -11.03
CA ILE A 148 1.14 -0.49 -12.22
C ILE A 148 2.26 -1.43 -11.76
N PRO A 149 2.33 -2.66 -12.28
CA PRO A 149 3.41 -3.60 -11.98
C PRO A 149 4.79 -3.08 -12.36
N ALA A 150 5.82 -3.53 -11.65
CA ALA A 150 7.19 -3.05 -11.81
C ALA A 150 7.75 -3.21 -13.24
N PHE A 151 7.49 -4.33 -13.90
CA PHE A 151 7.92 -4.53 -15.29
C PHE A 151 7.25 -3.59 -16.29
N LEU A 152 6.10 -3.01 -15.93
CA LEU A 152 5.31 -2.13 -16.79
C LEU A 152 5.43 -0.65 -16.39
N ALA A 153 6.32 -0.31 -15.46
CA ALA A 153 6.47 1.04 -14.92
C ALA A 153 6.76 2.12 -15.98
N ARG A 154 7.31 1.74 -17.14
CA ARG A 154 7.65 2.66 -18.24
C ARG A 154 6.61 2.71 -19.37
N GLN A 155 5.57 1.87 -19.35
CA GLN A 155 4.57 1.76 -20.42
C GLN A 155 3.66 2.99 -20.48
N THR A 156 3.89 3.84 -21.48
CA THR A 156 3.22 5.14 -21.59
C THR A 156 1.70 4.99 -21.68
N ASP A 157 1.22 4.11 -22.55
CA ASP A 157 -0.23 3.94 -22.77
C ASP A 157 -0.95 3.38 -21.53
N LEU A 158 -0.28 2.49 -20.77
CA LEU A 158 -0.82 1.95 -19.54
C LEU A 158 -0.92 3.03 -18.45
N LEU A 159 0.13 3.85 -18.29
CA LEU A 159 0.14 4.97 -17.35
C LEU A 159 -0.93 6.00 -17.70
N ALA A 160 -1.05 6.37 -18.98
CA ALA A 160 -2.05 7.31 -19.46
C ALA A 160 -3.48 6.80 -19.25
N ALA A 161 -3.74 5.52 -19.55
CA ALA A 161 -5.04 4.90 -19.33
C ALA A 161 -5.41 4.85 -17.84
N ALA A 162 -4.45 4.53 -16.96
CA ALA A 162 -4.67 4.57 -15.51
C ALA A 162 -4.99 5.99 -15.02
N ALA A 163 -4.23 7.00 -15.45
CA ALA A 163 -4.42 8.40 -15.11
C ALA A 163 -5.81 8.91 -15.54
N ALA A 164 -6.24 8.56 -16.75
CA ALA A 164 -7.53 8.99 -17.33
C ALA A 164 -8.76 8.50 -16.53
N THR A 165 -8.61 7.48 -15.68
CA THR A 165 -9.70 6.99 -14.82
C THR A 165 -10.04 7.93 -13.66
N GLY A 166 -9.15 8.86 -13.33
CA GLY A 166 -9.28 9.74 -12.15
C GLY A 166 -9.00 9.05 -10.80
N ARG A 167 -8.68 7.75 -10.78
CA ARG A 167 -8.28 7.03 -9.56
C ARG A 167 -6.84 7.35 -9.20
N ALA A 168 -6.49 7.13 -7.92
CA ALA A 168 -5.11 7.15 -7.50
C ALA A 168 -4.29 6.07 -8.24
N VAL A 169 -3.05 6.38 -8.61
CA VAL A 169 -2.18 5.46 -9.33
C VAL A 169 -0.92 5.19 -8.53
N ASN A 170 -0.69 3.92 -8.18
CA ASN A 170 0.53 3.46 -7.54
C ASN A 170 1.44 2.77 -8.56
N VAL A 171 2.63 3.32 -8.80
CA VAL A 171 3.59 2.74 -9.75
C VAL A 171 4.71 2.03 -8.99
N LYS A 172 4.84 0.72 -9.18
CA LYS A 172 5.99 -0.03 -8.66
C LYS A 172 7.21 0.23 -9.54
N LYS A 173 8.31 0.66 -8.91
CA LYS A 173 9.59 0.87 -9.61
C LYS A 173 10.08 -0.46 -10.22
N GLY A 174 10.46 -0.42 -11.49
CA GLY A 174 11.08 -1.56 -12.14
C GLY A 174 12.40 -1.96 -11.47
N GLN A 175 12.65 -3.27 -11.37
CA GLN A 175 13.87 -3.79 -10.75
C GLN A 175 15.13 -3.36 -11.52
N PHE A 176 14.97 -2.98 -12.78
CA PHE A 176 16.01 -2.51 -13.71
C PHE A 176 16.18 -1.00 -13.74
N MET A 177 15.33 -0.26 -12.98
CA MET A 177 15.30 1.20 -12.98
C MET A 177 16.11 1.78 -11.81
N ALA A 178 16.84 2.86 -12.09
CA ALA A 178 17.31 3.73 -11.02
C ALA A 178 16.16 4.52 -10.39
N PRO A 179 16.27 4.91 -9.10
CA PRO A 179 15.23 5.72 -8.44
C PRO A 179 14.86 6.98 -9.22
N ALA A 180 15.85 7.72 -9.75
CA ALA A 180 15.65 8.95 -10.50
C ALA A 180 14.78 8.78 -11.77
N GLU A 181 14.77 7.60 -12.38
CA GLU A 181 13.95 7.33 -13.58
C GLU A 181 12.44 7.32 -13.29
N MET A 182 12.04 7.22 -12.01
CA MET A 182 10.63 7.28 -11.62
C MET A 182 10.02 8.68 -11.83
N ALA A 183 10.84 9.72 -11.94
CA ALA A 183 10.39 11.06 -12.36
C ALA A 183 9.69 11.02 -13.72
N GLY A 184 10.15 10.18 -14.65
CA GLY A 184 9.50 10.00 -15.95
C GLY A 184 8.11 9.37 -15.86
N ALA A 185 7.88 8.42 -14.93
CA ALA A 185 6.56 7.86 -14.69
C ALA A 185 5.61 8.90 -14.08
N ILE A 186 6.09 9.69 -13.11
CA ILE A 186 5.32 10.81 -12.51
C ILE A 186 4.94 11.83 -13.60
N GLY A 187 5.90 12.23 -14.46
CA GLY A 187 5.65 13.16 -15.56
C GLY A 187 4.51 12.68 -16.47
N LYS A 188 4.60 11.45 -16.97
CA LYS A 188 3.56 10.84 -17.82
C LYS A 188 2.19 10.81 -17.16
N LEU A 189 2.13 10.42 -15.87
CA LEU A 189 0.88 10.40 -15.12
C LEU A 189 0.27 11.80 -14.96
N ARG A 190 1.09 12.80 -14.61
CA ARG A 190 0.63 14.20 -14.44
C ARG A 190 0.14 14.80 -15.75
N GLU A 191 0.88 14.61 -16.84
CA GLU A 191 0.52 15.05 -18.19
C GLU A 191 -0.78 14.38 -18.68
N SER A 192 -1.04 13.14 -18.24
CA SER A 192 -2.28 12.41 -18.53
C SER A 192 -3.41 12.68 -17.54
N GLY A 193 -3.26 13.65 -16.62
CA GLY A 193 -4.31 14.13 -15.73
C GLY A 193 -4.42 13.43 -14.37
N ALA A 194 -3.46 12.58 -13.99
CA ALA A 194 -3.47 11.97 -12.66
C ALA A 194 -3.30 13.02 -11.57
N LYS A 195 -4.21 13.01 -10.59
CA LYS A 195 -4.18 13.91 -9.43
C LYS A 195 -3.48 13.30 -8.22
N GLN A 196 -3.50 12.00 -8.10
CA GLN A 196 -2.99 11.24 -6.96
C GLN A 196 -2.05 10.15 -7.47
N ILE A 197 -0.77 10.27 -7.11
CA ILE A 197 0.31 9.38 -7.56
C ILE A 197 1.07 8.90 -6.33
N MET A 198 1.39 7.62 -6.28
CA MET A 198 2.29 7.01 -5.32
C MET A 198 3.35 6.20 -6.06
N LEU A 199 4.55 6.17 -5.53
CA LEU A 199 5.61 5.28 -6.02
C LEU A 199 5.82 4.13 -5.03
N THR A 200 6.18 2.95 -5.54
CA THR A 200 6.54 1.81 -4.70
C THR A 200 7.92 1.28 -5.03
N GLU A 201 8.83 1.32 -4.04
CA GLU A 201 10.10 0.60 -4.09
C GLU A 201 9.86 -0.89 -3.81
N ARG A 202 10.55 -1.77 -4.57
CA ARG A 202 10.40 -3.22 -4.42
C ARG A 202 11.69 -4.03 -4.69
N GLY A 203 12.81 -3.38 -4.68
CA GLY A 203 14.14 -3.95 -4.93
C GLY A 203 14.61 -3.81 -6.36
N THR A 204 15.91 -3.88 -6.52
CA THR A 204 16.65 -3.70 -7.76
C THR A 204 17.49 -4.93 -8.04
N PHE A 205 17.67 -5.31 -9.33
CA PHE A 205 18.61 -6.34 -9.74
C PHE A 205 20.05 -5.84 -9.57
N PHE A 206 20.85 -6.60 -8.88
CA PHE A 206 22.28 -6.32 -8.78
C PHE A 206 23.03 -7.55 -8.22
N GLY A 207 23.76 -8.27 -8.97
CA GLY A 207 24.78 -9.29 -8.67
C GLY A 207 24.79 -10.12 -7.37
N TYR A 208 23.80 -9.96 -6.48
CA TYR A 208 23.72 -10.61 -5.16
C TYR A 208 22.90 -11.91 -5.15
N HIS A 209 22.46 -12.41 -6.29
CA HIS A 209 21.49 -13.52 -6.41
C HIS A 209 20.19 -13.30 -5.62
N ARG A 210 19.88 -12.06 -5.34
CA ARG A 210 18.64 -11.58 -4.70
C ARG A 210 18.40 -10.13 -5.09
N LEU A 211 17.20 -9.60 -4.83
CA LEU A 211 16.97 -8.17 -4.98
C LEU A 211 17.68 -7.39 -3.87
N VAL A 212 18.15 -6.21 -4.21
CA VAL A 212 18.80 -5.26 -3.30
C VAL A 212 17.86 -4.08 -3.08
N ASN A 213 17.75 -3.63 -1.84
CA ASN A 213 16.97 -2.46 -1.47
C ASN A 213 17.93 -1.33 -1.12
N ASP A 214 17.90 -0.29 -1.94
CA ASP A 214 18.68 0.93 -1.75
C ASP A 214 17.85 1.97 -0.99
N PHE A 215 18.12 2.14 0.31
CA PHE A 215 17.40 3.11 1.13
C PHE A 215 17.81 4.57 0.85
N ALA A 216 18.99 4.82 0.28
CA ALA A 216 19.33 6.15 -0.23
C ALA A 216 18.43 6.51 -1.42
N GLY A 217 18.24 5.55 -2.34
CA GLY A 217 17.32 5.71 -3.46
C GLY A 217 15.85 5.82 -3.05
N VAL A 218 15.43 5.21 -1.93
CA VAL A 218 14.11 5.49 -1.33
C VAL A 218 14.02 6.96 -0.93
N GLY A 219 15.06 7.50 -0.29
CA GLY A 219 15.16 8.94 0.05
C GLY A 219 15.04 9.83 -1.18
N ASP A 220 15.72 9.49 -2.28
CA ASP A 220 15.62 10.23 -3.55
C ASP A 220 14.19 10.24 -4.10
N MET A 221 13.51 9.10 -4.08
CA MET A 221 12.10 9.04 -4.51
C MET A 221 11.17 9.86 -3.62
N MET A 222 11.41 9.91 -2.31
CA MET A 222 10.63 10.75 -1.38
C MET A 222 10.76 12.24 -1.68
N GLN A 223 11.86 12.69 -2.29
CA GLN A 223 12.07 14.09 -2.71
C GLN A 223 11.32 14.46 -4.00
N MET A 224 10.75 13.50 -4.72
CA MET A 224 9.98 13.75 -5.97
C MET A 224 8.58 14.35 -5.73
N GLY A 225 8.20 14.57 -4.47
CA GLY A 225 6.95 15.24 -4.12
C GLY A 225 5.70 14.38 -4.32
N VAL A 226 5.84 13.07 -4.20
CA VAL A 226 4.73 12.09 -4.14
C VAL A 226 4.99 11.10 -3.01
N PRO A 227 3.93 10.51 -2.41
CA PRO A 227 4.09 9.47 -1.40
C PRO A 227 4.91 8.27 -1.91
N VAL A 228 5.71 7.68 -1.02
CA VAL A 228 6.51 6.49 -1.32
C VAL A 228 6.06 5.32 -0.45
N CYS A 229 5.70 4.24 -1.11
CA CYS A 229 5.43 2.93 -0.52
C CYS A 229 6.67 2.04 -0.61
N PHE A 230 6.87 1.20 0.37
CA PHE A 230 7.89 0.15 0.31
C PHE A 230 7.23 -1.23 0.31
N ASP A 231 7.48 -2.01 -0.73
CA ASP A 231 7.00 -3.37 -0.87
C ASP A 231 7.95 -4.35 -0.16
N ALA A 232 7.64 -4.66 1.08
CA ALA A 232 8.46 -5.56 1.89
C ALA A 232 8.34 -7.04 1.46
N THR A 233 7.27 -7.41 0.77
CA THR A 233 7.08 -8.78 0.27
C THR A 233 7.98 -9.08 -0.92
N HIS A 234 7.82 -8.32 -2.01
CA HIS A 234 8.53 -8.59 -3.25
C HIS A 234 10.01 -8.20 -3.20
N SER A 235 10.40 -7.34 -2.27
CA SER A 235 11.81 -7.05 -1.97
C SER A 235 12.61 -8.27 -1.51
N THR A 236 11.93 -9.32 -1.05
CA THR A 236 12.58 -10.56 -0.57
C THR A 236 12.74 -11.62 -1.65
N GLN A 237 12.29 -11.35 -2.89
CA GLN A 237 12.41 -12.29 -4.00
C GLN A 237 13.87 -12.57 -4.36
N LYS A 238 14.09 -13.79 -4.84
CA LYS A 238 15.36 -14.26 -5.41
C LYS A 238 15.11 -14.74 -6.85
N PRO A 239 15.12 -13.81 -7.81
CA PRO A 239 14.89 -14.16 -9.20
C PRO A 239 15.96 -15.14 -9.72
N GLY A 240 15.54 -16.17 -10.48
CA GLY A 240 16.45 -17.12 -11.11
C GLY A 240 16.82 -18.35 -10.26
N GLU A 241 16.22 -18.58 -9.09
CA GLU A 241 16.47 -19.79 -8.27
C GLU A 241 15.62 -21.02 -8.68
N GLY A 242 15.05 -21.08 -9.89
CA GLY A 242 14.29 -22.26 -10.35
C GLY A 242 13.11 -21.90 -11.25
N GLU A 243 12.18 -22.84 -11.42
CA GLU A 243 10.96 -22.66 -12.24
C GLU A 243 9.99 -21.59 -11.67
N THR A 244 10.11 -21.27 -10.40
CA THR A 244 9.35 -20.22 -9.73
C THR A 244 10.30 -19.23 -9.06
N SER A 245 9.86 -17.98 -8.90
CA SER A 245 10.62 -16.98 -8.16
C SER A 245 10.84 -17.46 -6.73
N GLY A 246 12.07 -17.74 -6.35
CA GLY A 246 12.47 -18.01 -4.96
C GLY A 246 12.32 -16.77 -4.08
N GLY A 247 12.53 -16.91 -2.79
CA GLY A 247 12.47 -15.79 -1.86
C GLY A 247 12.87 -16.15 -0.44
N ASN A 248 12.99 -15.12 0.39
CA ASN A 248 13.22 -15.30 1.82
C ASN A 248 12.22 -14.45 2.63
N PRO A 249 11.03 -14.98 2.96
CA PRO A 249 9.98 -14.25 3.64
C PRO A 249 10.39 -13.75 5.03
N HIS A 250 11.42 -14.34 5.66
CA HIS A 250 11.94 -13.89 6.95
C HIS A 250 12.58 -12.50 6.92
N HIS A 251 12.98 -12.02 5.73
CA HIS A 251 13.50 -10.66 5.58
C HIS A 251 12.41 -9.59 5.51
N ALA A 252 11.17 -9.93 5.18
CA ALA A 252 10.11 -8.93 5.02
C ALA A 252 9.85 -8.09 6.29
N PRO A 253 9.77 -8.67 7.51
CA PRO A 253 9.63 -7.87 8.73
C PRO A 253 10.84 -6.96 9.01
N LEU A 254 12.06 -7.40 8.68
CA LEU A 254 13.27 -6.59 8.80
C LEU A 254 13.17 -5.35 7.87
N LEU A 255 12.88 -5.61 6.59
CA LEU A 255 12.82 -4.57 5.56
C LEU A 255 11.66 -3.59 5.81
N ALA A 256 10.50 -4.08 6.27
CA ALA A 256 9.38 -3.23 6.63
C ALA A 256 9.74 -2.25 7.76
N ARG A 257 10.38 -2.73 8.82
CA ARG A 257 10.85 -1.86 9.92
C ARG A 257 11.88 -0.83 9.44
N ALA A 258 12.85 -1.25 8.64
CA ALA A 258 13.86 -0.35 8.08
C ALA A 258 13.22 0.73 7.19
N ALA A 259 12.24 0.37 6.36
CA ALA A 259 11.53 1.31 5.50
C ALA A 259 10.72 2.33 6.30
N VAL A 260 9.99 1.90 7.34
CA VAL A 260 9.28 2.84 8.23
C VAL A 260 10.25 3.76 8.95
N ALA A 261 11.40 3.24 9.42
CA ALA A 261 12.44 4.06 10.03
C ALA A 261 13.07 5.07 9.06
N ALA A 262 13.20 4.71 7.77
CA ALA A 262 13.59 5.63 6.71
C ALA A 262 12.53 6.70 6.38
N GLY A 263 11.28 6.51 6.84
CA GLY A 263 10.23 7.50 6.76
C GLY A 263 9.27 7.34 5.57
N VAL A 264 9.16 6.16 4.97
CA VAL A 264 8.19 5.92 3.88
C VAL A 264 6.74 6.17 4.33
N ASP A 265 5.87 6.48 3.38
CA ASP A 265 4.47 6.82 3.65
C ASP A 265 3.57 5.59 3.73
N ALA A 266 3.98 4.50 3.09
CA ALA A 266 3.21 3.26 3.05
C ALA A 266 4.11 2.02 3.08
N ILE A 267 3.55 0.91 3.56
CA ILE A 267 4.14 -0.43 3.48
C ILE A 267 3.19 -1.35 2.73
N PHE A 268 3.73 -2.07 1.75
CA PHE A 268 3.02 -3.12 1.04
C PHE A 268 3.43 -4.49 1.58
N LEU A 269 2.43 -5.32 1.94
CA LEU A 269 2.63 -6.66 2.50
C LEU A 269 1.61 -7.64 1.91
N GLU A 270 2.08 -8.79 1.42
CA GLU A 270 1.20 -9.90 1.09
C GLU A 270 1.20 -10.91 2.22
N CYS A 271 0.02 -11.40 2.60
CA CYS A 271 -0.15 -12.35 3.69
C CYS A 271 -1.23 -13.39 3.38
N HIS A 272 -1.09 -14.57 3.97
CA HIS A 272 -2.02 -15.68 3.78
C HIS A 272 -2.14 -16.51 5.07
N PRO A 273 -3.32 -17.07 5.41
CA PRO A 273 -3.48 -17.94 6.57
C PRO A 273 -2.57 -19.18 6.55
N ASP A 274 -2.30 -19.69 5.35
CA ASP A 274 -1.37 -20.79 5.08
C ASP A 274 -0.53 -20.45 3.84
N PRO A 275 0.66 -19.87 4.00
CA PRO A 275 1.54 -19.48 2.87
C PRO A 275 1.83 -20.62 1.89
N ALA A 276 1.88 -21.87 2.35
CA ALA A 276 2.15 -23.03 1.49
C ALA A 276 0.97 -23.34 0.56
N ALA A 277 -0.25 -23.02 0.98
CA ALA A 277 -1.48 -23.21 0.18
C ALA A 277 -1.78 -22.04 -0.77
N SER A 278 -1.12 -20.88 -0.62
CA SER A 278 -1.35 -19.72 -1.49
C SER A 278 -1.17 -20.07 -2.97
N LEU A 279 -2.03 -19.53 -3.82
CA LEU A 279 -1.97 -19.74 -5.26
C LEU A 279 -0.80 -19.03 -5.94
N SER A 280 -0.15 -18.08 -5.25
CA SER A 280 0.97 -17.28 -5.78
C SER A 280 1.96 -16.90 -4.68
N ASP A 281 3.19 -16.60 -5.08
CA ASP A 281 4.28 -16.02 -4.26
C ASP A 281 4.52 -16.72 -2.92
N ARG A 282 4.34 -18.04 -2.87
CA ARG A 282 4.47 -18.89 -1.66
C ARG A 282 5.79 -18.67 -0.92
N SER A 283 6.86 -18.35 -1.66
CA SER A 283 8.21 -18.16 -1.13
C SER A 283 8.45 -16.79 -0.49
N THR A 284 7.52 -15.85 -0.61
CA THR A 284 7.67 -14.47 -0.09
C THR A 284 6.50 -13.99 0.77
N ILE A 285 5.33 -14.62 0.61
CA ILE A 285 4.11 -14.24 1.33
C ILE A 285 4.25 -14.49 2.84
N GLN A 286 3.67 -13.62 3.66
CA GLN A 286 3.77 -13.68 5.11
C GLN A 286 2.65 -14.52 5.73
N LEU A 287 2.91 -15.16 6.87
CA LEU A 287 1.86 -15.81 7.66
C LEU A 287 0.94 -14.75 8.29
N LEU A 288 -0.36 -14.82 8.01
CA LEU A 288 -1.37 -13.86 8.45
C LEU A 288 -1.33 -13.63 9.97
N ASP A 289 -1.23 -14.70 10.74
CA ASP A 289 -1.27 -14.64 12.21
C ASP A 289 -0.08 -13.85 12.83
N ARG A 290 0.98 -13.59 12.04
CA ARG A 290 2.12 -12.74 12.46
C ARG A 290 1.92 -11.26 12.16
N MET A 291 0.94 -10.91 11.32
CA MET A 291 0.75 -9.53 10.86
C MET A 291 0.36 -8.57 11.98
N PRO A 292 -0.57 -8.88 12.91
CA PRO A 292 -0.92 -7.94 13.97
C PRO A 292 0.28 -7.51 14.83
N ALA A 293 1.17 -8.43 15.16
CA ALA A 293 2.38 -8.12 15.94
C ALA A 293 3.37 -7.24 15.14
N LEU A 294 3.55 -7.53 13.85
CA LEU A 294 4.38 -6.70 12.97
C LEU A 294 3.81 -5.28 12.84
N LEU A 295 2.52 -5.15 12.61
CA LEU A 295 1.85 -3.84 12.47
C LEU A 295 2.02 -2.98 13.73
N GLY A 296 1.92 -3.58 14.92
CA GLY A 296 2.21 -2.89 16.18
C GLY A 296 3.64 -2.32 16.22
N GLN A 297 4.63 -3.11 15.81
CA GLN A 297 6.02 -2.63 15.73
C GLN A 297 6.20 -1.49 14.73
N LEU A 298 5.55 -1.58 13.56
CA LEU A 298 5.61 -0.53 12.54
C LEU A 298 4.98 0.76 13.03
N ALA A 299 3.85 0.69 13.73
CA ALA A 299 3.19 1.86 14.33
C ALA A 299 4.07 2.55 15.36
N GLU A 300 4.77 1.79 16.22
CA GLU A 300 5.71 2.35 17.19
C GLU A 300 6.88 3.08 16.53
N ILE A 301 7.50 2.47 15.52
CA ILE A 301 8.59 3.10 14.75
C ILE A 301 8.07 4.36 14.06
N ARG A 302 6.89 4.31 13.42
CA ARG A 302 6.27 5.46 12.76
C ARG A 302 6.09 6.63 13.72
N ARG A 303 5.58 6.38 14.93
CA ARG A 303 5.38 7.40 15.95
C ARG A 303 6.69 8.14 16.30
N VAL A 304 7.80 7.40 16.43
CA VAL A 304 9.12 8.00 16.72
C VAL A 304 9.62 8.86 15.54
N VAL A 305 9.41 8.38 14.32
CA VAL A 305 9.88 9.07 13.09
C VAL A 305 9.12 10.37 12.83
N VAL A 306 7.81 10.43 13.14
CA VAL A 306 6.98 11.61 12.87
C VAL A 306 6.90 12.62 14.02
N GLN A 307 7.41 12.29 15.22
CA GLN A 307 7.44 13.18 16.39
C GLN A 307 8.60 14.17 16.40
N LYS A 308 9.40 14.29 15.33
CA LYS A 308 10.55 15.21 15.27
C LYS A 308 10.24 16.50 14.54
#